data_c89e37a636e77af51bbe2b49df51970f
#
_entry.id   c89e37a636e77af51bbe2b49df51970f
#
_cell.length_a   1.000
_cell.length_b   1.000
_cell.length_c   1.000
_cell.angle_alpha   90.00
_cell.angle_beta   90.00
_cell.angle_gamma   90.00
#
_symmetry.space_group_name_H-M   'P 1'
#
loop_
_entity.id
_entity.type
_entity.pdbx_description
1 polymer ?
#
loop_
_entity_poly.entity_id
_entity_poly.type
_entity_poly.pdbx_seq_one_letter_code
_entity_poly.pdbx_strand_id
1 'polypeptide(L)'
;MIANDVMKNICLKVALILAVSMWALPAPSQDTAKKDTAAKPPLSPSEAVLETWNDIGRKLLAMAEDFPEDKYDFKPTPAERSFAEQLLHAAGANYFFINLAQGQKLPAEEDPKREQYKTKADVAAFVKKSFADGAAVIKAKGDKGMDDLLTDPNTHRPVRVADAAYSFIEHSGEHYGQLAVYYRVAGLVPPESRPKK
;
A
#
# COMPACT_ATOMS: atom_id res chain seq x y z
N MET A 1 31.93 -14.44 -63.77
CA MET A 1 32.98 -13.44 -64.04
C MET A 1 32.48 -12.07 -63.52
N ILE A 2 31.82 -12.05 -62.35
CA ILE A 2 31.27 -10.81 -61.71
C ILE A 2 31.66 -10.70 -60.22
N ALA A 3 32.43 -11.65 -59.68
CA ALA A 3 32.75 -11.68 -58.25
C ALA A 3 34.11 -11.03 -57.86
N ASN A 4 34.91 -10.59 -58.83
CA ASN A 4 36.26 -10.06 -58.57
C ASN A 4 36.36 -8.53 -58.52
N ASP A 5 35.34 -7.80 -58.93
CA ASP A 5 35.42 -6.32 -58.95
C ASP A 5 34.83 -5.65 -57.68
N VAL A 6 34.12 -6.39 -56.85
CA VAL A 6 33.59 -5.81 -55.58
C VAL A 6 34.65 -5.79 -54.47
N MET A 7 35.62 -6.67 -54.48
CA MET A 7 36.65 -6.73 -53.42
C MET A 7 37.81 -5.72 -53.60
N LYS A 8 38.03 -5.22 -54.81
CA LYS A 8 39.12 -4.21 -55.04
C LYS A 8 38.74 -2.81 -54.64
N ASN A 9 37.44 -2.50 -54.50
CA ASN A 9 37.00 -1.16 -54.11
C ASN A 9 36.88 -0.94 -52.57
N ILE A 10 37.07 -1.97 -51.78
CA ILE A 10 36.98 -1.88 -50.31
C ILE A 10 38.39 -1.62 -49.70
N CYS A 11 39.46 -1.99 -50.37
CA CYS A 11 40.81 -1.79 -49.83
C CYS A 11 41.45 -0.40 -50.05
N LEU A 12 40.80 0.50 -50.80
CA LEU A 12 41.41 1.80 -51.11
C LEU A 12 40.73 2.97 -50.39
N LYS A 13 39.87 2.72 -49.45
CA LYS A 13 39.18 3.77 -48.65
C LYS A 13 39.53 3.79 -47.14
N VAL A 14 40.53 3.03 -46.71
CA VAL A 14 40.89 2.94 -45.28
C VAL A 14 42.23 3.64 -44.95
N ALA A 15 42.85 4.35 -45.89
CA ALA A 15 44.12 5.02 -45.69
C ALA A 15 44.06 6.54 -45.72
N LEU A 16 43.05 7.15 -45.11
CA LEU A 16 43.07 8.58 -44.81
C LEU A 16 42.33 8.86 -43.52
N ILE A 17 42.84 8.32 -42.42
CA ILE A 17 42.48 8.82 -41.09
C ILE A 17 43.52 9.82 -40.65
N LEU A 18 43.16 11.06 -40.85
CA LEU A 18 43.78 12.23 -40.34
C LEU A 18 44.09 12.13 -38.83
N ALA A 19 45.33 12.36 -38.47
CA ALA A 19 45.73 12.72 -37.12
C ALA A 19 45.07 14.05 -36.75
N VAL A 20 43.87 14.01 -36.15
CA VAL A 20 43.33 15.12 -35.41
C VAL A 20 43.94 15.04 -34.02
N SER A 21 44.96 15.84 -33.80
CA SER A 21 45.48 16.13 -32.47
C SER A 21 44.38 16.79 -31.64
N MET A 22 43.64 15.98 -30.86
CA MET A 22 42.76 16.49 -29.82
C MET A 22 43.61 17.11 -28.71
N TRP A 23 43.64 18.40 -28.68
CA TRP A 23 43.97 19.12 -27.47
C TRP A 23 42.88 18.82 -26.45
N ALA A 24 43.15 17.92 -25.52
CA ALA A 24 42.30 17.70 -24.36
C ALA A 24 42.38 18.93 -23.46
N LEU A 25 41.41 19.80 -23.58
CA LEU A 25 41.15 20.79 -22.53
C LEU A 25 40.80 20.03 -21.27
N PRO A 26 41.39 20.34 -20.10
CA PRO A 26 40.94 19.76 -18.86
C PRO A 26 39.49 20.16 -18.65
N ALA A 27 38.58 19.17 -18.70
CA ALA A 27 37.20 19.38 -18.28
C ALA A 27 37.21 19.85 -16.81
N PRO A 28 36.49 20.89 -16.45
CA PRO A 28 36.34 21.25 -15.06
C PRO A 28 35.74 20.02 -14.34
N SER A 29 36.51 19.50 -13.39
CA SER A 29 36.05 18.50 -12.44
C SER A 29 34.80 19.08 -11.77
N GLN A 30 33.62 18.64 -12.18
CA GLN A 30 32.43 18.86 -11.39
C GLN A 30 32.57 17.97 -10.17
N ASP A 31 33.15 18.53 -9.13
CA ASP A 31 33.03 18.06 -7.77
C ASP A 31 31.56 18.22 -7.38
N THR A 32 30.71 17.34 -7.94
CA THR A 32 29.42 17.14 -7.39
C THR A 32 29.62 16.52 -6.03
N ALA A 33 29.75 17.38 -5.02
CA ALA A 33 29.63 16.97 -3.64
C ALA A 33 28.38 16.13 -3.53
N LYS A 34 28.54 14.81 -3.62
CA LYS A 34 27.51 13.82 -3.37
C LYS A 34 27.13 14.08 -1.93
N LYS A 35 26.02 14.82 -1.75
CA LYS A 35 25.44 15.04 -0.45
C LYS A 35 25.16 13.64 0.10
N ASP A 36 26.02 13.17 0.97
CA ASP A 36 25.85 11.91 1.69
C ASP A 36 24.55 12.04 2.50
N THR A 37 23.44 11.75 1.86
CA THR A 37 22.22 11.44 2.57
C THR A 37 22.47 10.08 3.22
N ALA A 38 23.00 10.10 4.43
CA ALA A 38 23.11 8.90 5.24
C ALA A 38 21.77 8.18 5.16
N ALA A 39 21.78 6.93 4.70
CA ALA A 39 20.59 6.12 4.60
C ALA A 39 19.92 6.10 5.97
N LYS A 40 18.61 6.40 6.02
CA LYS A 40 17.88 6.28 7.28
C LYS A 40 18.05 4.86 7.82
N PRO A 41 18.25 4.71 9.13
CA PRO A 41 18.30 3.38 9.73
C PRO A 41 16.99 2.61 9.41
N PRO A 42 17.01 1.28 9.34
CA PRO A 42 15.81 0.49 9.17
C PRO A 42 14.85 0.75 10.33
N LEU A 43 13.55 0.68 10.04
CA LEU A 43 12.51 0.83 11.06
C LEU A 43 12.63 -0.30 12.10
N SER A 44 12.25 0.00 13.32
CA SER A 44 12.08 -1.03 14.34
C SER A 44 10.87 -1.93 14.01
N PRO A 45 10.75 -3.12 14.63
CA PRO A 45 9.63 -4.03 14.36
C PRO A 45 8.25 -3.37 14.51
N SER A 46 8.02 -2.65 15.60
CA SER A 46 6.73 -1.97 15.82
C SER A 46 6.51 -0.79 14.86
N GLU A 47 7.56 -0.06 14.49
CA GLU A 47 7.48 1.03 13.52
C GLU A 47 7.13 0.50 12.12
N ALA A 48 7.72 -0.63 11.70
CA ALA A 48 7.44 -1.24 10.40
C ALA A 48 5.98 -1.72 10.29
N VAL A 49 5.46 -2.36 11.34
CA VAL A 49 4.05 -2.76 11.42
C VAL A 49 3.15 -1.53 11.38
N LEU A 50 3.48 -0.49 12.17
CA LEU A 50 2.70 0.74 12.26
C LEU A 50 2.66 1.50 10.94
N GLU A 51 3.78 1.58 10.22
CA GLU A 51 3.83 2.24 8.91
C GLU A 51 2.90 1.56 7.92
N THR A 52 2.95 0.21 7.84
CA THR A 52 2.11 -0.56 6.93
C THR A 52 0.63 -0.48 7.30
N TRP A 53 0.32 -0.55 8.61
CA TRP A 53 -1.03 -0.36 9.14
C TRP A 53 -1.60 1.02 8.76
N ASN A 54 -0.84 2.07 8.97
CA ASN A 54 -1.26 3.43 8.65
C ASN A 54 -1.41 3.66 7.14
N ASP A 55 -0.57 3.04 6.31
CA ASP A 55 -0.66 3.20 4.86
C ASP A 55 -1.94 2.57 4.29
N ILE A 56 -2.28 1.34 4.70
CA ILE A 56 -3.53 0.72 4.25
C ILE A 56 -4.76 1.46 4.80
N GLY A 57 -4.70 1.94 6.05
CA GLY A 57 -5.76 2.77 6.65
C GLY A 57 -5.98 4.08 5.89
N ARG A 58 -4.89 4.76 5.52
CA ARG A 58 -4.94 5.96 4.68
C ARG A 58 -5.61 5.70 3.33
N LYS A 59 -5.29 4.57 2.69
CA LYS A 59 -5.86 4.19 1.39
C LYS A 59 -7.35 3.93 1.48
N LEU A 60 -7.79 3.17 2.50
CA LEU A 60 -9.22 2.90 2.70
C LEU A 60 -9.99 4.16 3.08
N LEU A 61 -9.43 5.02 3.93
CA LEU A 61 -10.03 6.31 4.27
C LEU A 61 -10.17 7.21 3.03
N ALA A 62 -9.12 7.28 2.19
CA ALA A 62 -9.18 8.05 0.95
C ALA A 62 -10.32 7.56 0.02
N MET A 63 -10.54 6.23 -0.06
CA MET A 63 -11.68 5.68 -0.81
C MET A 63 -13.01 6.08 -0.17
N ALA A 64 -13.13 5.99 1.16
CA ALA A 64 -14.35 6.38 1.87
C ALA A 64 -14.67 7.87 1.66
N GLU A 65 -13.67 8.73 1.72
CA GLU A 65 -13.87 10.18 1.56
C GLU A 65 -14.11 10.62 0.11
N ASP A 66 -13.63 9.86 -0.87
CA ASP A 66 -13.69 10.25 -2.30
C ASP A 66 -14.92 9.69 -3.02
N PHE A 67 -15.36 8.46 -2.70
CA PHE A 67 -16.48 7.84 -3.43
C PHE A 67 -17.76 8.66 -3.30
N PRO A 68 -18.56 8.84 -4.39
CA PRO A 68 -19.78 9.62 -4.35
C PRO A 68 -20.78 9.07 -3.34
N GLU A 69 -21.39 9.94 -2.52
CA GLU A 69 -22.29 9.53 -1.44
C GLU A 69 -23.56 8.84 -1.97
N ASP A 70 -24.07 9.31 -3.11
CA ASP A 70 -25.23 8.72 -3.80
C ASP A 70 -24.96 7.30 -4.32
N LYS A 71 -23.69 6.86 -4.32
CA LYS A 71 -23.27 5.52 -4.72
C LYS A 71 -22.81 4.63 -3.56
N TYR A 72 -22.99 5.06 -2.31
CA TYR A 72 -22.54 4.28 -1.15
C TYR A 72 -23.22 2.91 -1.03
N ASP A 73 -24.44 2.79 -1.52
CA ASP A 73 -25.17 1.52 -1.55
C ASP A 73 -25.04 0.76 -2.89
N PHE A 74 -24.11 1.21 -3.77
CA PHE A 74 -23.80 0.53 -5.02
C PHE A 74 -23.16 -0.83 -4.76
N LYS A 75 -23.63 -1.84 -5.51
CA LYS A 75 -23.12 -3.22 -5.54
C LYS A 75 -22.70 -3.56 -6.97
N PRO A 76 -21.48 -4.06 -7.20
CA PRO A 76 -21.08 -4.54 -8.52
C PRO A 76 -21.96 -5.68 -9.02
N THR A 77 -22.36 -6.59 -8.10
CA THR A 77 -23.35 -7.64 -8.34
C THR A 77 -24.32 -7.72 -7.15
N PRO A 78 -25.54 -8.25 -7.33
CA PRO A 78 -26.53 -8.34 -6.23
C PRO A 78 -26.05 -9.18 -5.02
N ALA A 79 -25.12 -10.10 -5.25
CA ALA A 79 -24.62 -11.02 -4.21
C ALA A 79 -23.54 -10.40 -3.33
N GLU A 80 -22.96 -9.27 -3.76
CA GLU A 80 -21.86 -8.61 -3.04
C GLU A 80 -22.38 -7.62 -1.99
N ARG A 81 -21.50 -7.27 -1.06
CA ARG A 81 -21.71 -6.14 -0.15
C ARG A 81 -21.84 -4.85 -0.97
N SER A 82 -22.53 -3.86 -0.46
CA SER A 82 -22.44 -2.49 -1.01
C SER A 82 -21.07 -1.88 -0.72
N PHE A 83 -20.75 -0.77 -1.39
CA PHE A 83 -19.50 -0.05 -1.15
C PHE A 83 -19.33 0.32 0.34
N ALA A 84 -20.39 0.83 0.97
CA ALA A 84 -20.38 1.15 2.39
C ALA A 84 -20.21 -0.09 3.28
N GLU A 85 -20.95 -1.17 3.00
CA GLU A 85 -20.83 -2.43 3.75
C GLU A 85 -19.44 -3.03 3.63
N GLN A 86 -18.79 -2.90 2.48
CA GLN A 86 -17.41 -3.37 2.26
C GLN A 86 -16.39 -2.59 3.12
N LEU A 87 -16.56 -1.27 3.23
CA LEU A 87 -15.73 -0.43 4.10
C LEU A 87 -15.97 -0.74 5.58
N LEU A 88 -17.24 -0.91 5.98
CA LEU A 88 -17.61 -1.23 7.35
C LEU A 88 -17.07 -2.59 7.78
N HIS A 89 -17.12 -3.60 6.89
CA HIS A 89 -16.54 -4.90 7.13
C HIS A 89 -15.02 -4.82 7.34
N ALA A 90 -14.28 -4.19 6.42
CA ALA A 90 -12.84 -4.03 6.53
C ALA A 90 -12.43 -3.30 7.81
N ALA A 91 -13.15 -2.22 8.17
CA ALA A 91 -12.89 -1.45 9.37
C ALA A 91 -13.33 -2.17 10.66
N GLY A 92 -14.42 -2.92 10.61
CA GLY A 92 -14.95 -3.72 11.72
C GLY A 92 -13.98 -4.84 12.11
N ALA A 93 -13.40 -5.50 11.12
CA ALA A 93 -12.41 -6.55 11.34
C ALA A 93 -11.19 -6.08 12.16
N ASN A 94 -10.80 -4.81 12.07
CA ASN A 94 -9.71 -4.27 12.87
C ASN A 94 -9.94 -4.44 14.39
N TYR A 95 -11.19 -4.43 14.84
CA TYR A 95 -11.51 -4.61 16.27
C TYR A 95 -11.29 -6.03 16.76
N PHE A 96 -11.21 -7.04 15.88
CA PHE A 96 -10.74 -8.37 16.27
C PHE A 96 -9.28 -8.32 16.69
N PHE A 97 -8.42 -7.72 15.90
CA PHE A 97 -7.02 -7.50 16.27
C PHE A 97 -6.89 -6.68 17.57
N ILE A 98 -7.58 -5.54 17.63
CA ILE A 98 -7.51 -4.61 18.77
C ILE A 98 -7.88 -5.32 20.06
N ASN A 99 -9.03 -6.00 20.08
CA ASN A 99 -9.52 -6.68 21.27
C ASN A 99 -8.64 -7.88 21.64
N LEU A 100 -8.20 -8.67 20.64
CA LEU A 100 -7.30 -9.80 20.86
C LEU A 100 -5.97 -9.32 21.48
N ALA A 101 -5.37 -8.29 20.94
CA ALA A 101 -4.10 -7.74 21.43
C ALA A 101 -4.20 -7.11 22.81
N GLN A 102 -5.39 -6.68 23.22
CA GLN A 102 -5.68 -6.12 24.55
C GLN A 102 -6.22 -7.16 25.54
N GLY A 103 -6.40 -8.42 25.13
CA GLY A 103 -6.99 -9.47 25.96
C GLY A 103 -8.48 -9.23 26.27
N GLN A 104 -9.17 -8.47 25.40
CA GLN A 104 -10.60 -8.17 25.54
C GLN A 104 -11.45 -9.21 24.80
N LYS A 105 -12.75 -9.22 25.13
CA LYS A 105 -13.72 -10.07 24.42
C LYS A 105 -13.82 -9.63 22.96
N LEU A 106 -13.78 -10.60 22.06
CA LEU A 106 -13.95 -10.34 20.63
C LEU A 106 -15.35 -9.79 20.35
N PRO A 107 -15.51 -8.98 19.27
CA PRO A 107 -16.83 -8.53 18.83
C PRO A 107 -17.76 -9.72 18.60
N ALA A 108 -19.03 -9.57 18.98
CA ALA A 108 -20.02 -10.62 18.81
C ALA A 108 -20.50 -10.74 17.35
N GLU A 109 -20.41 -9.65 16.60
CA GLU A 109 -20.78 -9.55 15.19
C GLU A 109 -19.56 -9.10 14.40
N GLU A 110 -19.33 -9.72 13.24
CA GLU A 110 -18.19 -9.39 12.37
C GLU A 110 -18.40 -8.04 11.68
N ASP A 111 -19.63 -7.78 11.22
CA ASP A 111 -19.96 -6.62 10.42
C ASP A 111 -20.80 -5.60 11.18
N PRO A 112 -20.35 -4.34 11.26
CA PRO A 112 -21.20 -3.24 11.68
C PRO A 112 -22.39 -3.07 10.71
N LYS A 113 -23.61 -2.93 11.25
CA LYS A 113 -24.80 -2.82 10.43
C LYS A 113 -24.86 -1.48 9.69
N ARG A 114 -25.13 -1.51 8.39
CA ARG A 114 -25.22 -0.32 7.52
C ARG A 114 -26.18 0.74 8.07
N GLU A 115 -27.26 0.31 8.72
CA GLU A 115 -28.28 1.18 9.32
C GLU A 115 -27.75 2.07 10.44
N GLN A 116 -26.63 1.70 11.05
CA GLN A 116 -25.97 2.48 12.12
C GLN A 116 -25.06 3.58 11.54
N TYR A 117 -24.67 3.47 10.26
CA TYR A 117 -23.75 4.37 9.58
C TYR A 117 -24.39 4.92 8.30
N LYS A 118 -25.35 5.85 8.48
CA LYS A 118 -26.28 6.27 7.43
C LYS A 118 -25.64 7.13 6.35
N THR A 119 -24.69 7.96 6.72
CA THR A 119 -24.03 8.92 5.83
C THR A 119 -22.61 8.49 5.45
N LYS A 120 -22.09 9.06 4.38
CA LYS A 120 -20.66 8.95 4.02
C LYS A 120 -19.77 9.35 5.18
N ALA A 121 -20.11 10.43 5.88
CA ALA A 121 -19.33 10.93 7.00
C ALA A 121 -19.27 9.90 8.15
N ASP A 122 -20.38 9.21 8.46
CA ASP A 122 -20.42 8.16 9.49
C ASP A 122 -19.48 7.01 9.15
N VAL A 123 -19.55 6.53 7.89
CA VAL A 123 -18.68 5.43 7.42
C VAL A 123 -17.20 5.85 7.45
N ALA A 124 -16.86 7.02 6.92
CA ALA A 124 -15.49 7.53 6.91
C ALA A 124 -14.95 7.73 8.35
N ALA A 125 -15.77 8.24 9.26
CA ALA A 125 -15.41 8.38 10.67
C ALA A 125 -15.14 7.04 11.34
N PHE A 126 -15.94 6.01 11.05
CA PHE A 126 -15.73 4.66 11.57
C PHE A 126 -14.44 4.04 11.03
N VAL A 127 -14.18 4.13 9.72
CA VAL A 127 -12.92 3.68 9.10
C VAL A 127 -11.73 4.37 9.77
N LYS A 128 -11.76 5.70 9.87
CA LYS A 128 -10.69 6.49 10.49
C LYS A 128 -10.44 6.05 11.94
N LYS A 129 -11.52 5.87 12.70
CA LYS A 129 -11.43 5.49 14.11
C LYS A 129 -10.81 4.11 14.28
N SER A 130 -11.25 3.10 13.54
CA SER A 130 -10.76 1.73 13.67
C SER A 130 -9.25 1.64 13.42
N PHE A 131 -8.74 2.34 12.40
CA PHE A 131 -7.31 2.39 12.12
C PHE A 131 -6.52 3.19 13.18
N ALA A 132 -7.09 4.26 13.71
CA ALA A 132 -6.47 5.02 14.79
C ALA A 132 -6.36 4.20 16.09
N ASP A 133 -7.40 3.45 16.43
CA ASP A 133 -7.42 2.58 17.60
C ASP A 133 -6.38 1.44 17.45
N GLY A 134 -6.31 0.80 16.29
CA GLY A 134 -5.29 -0.23 16.02
C GLY A 134 -3.85 0.31 16.05
N ALA A 135 -3.63 1.48 15.47
CA ALA A 135 -2.33 2.17 15.56
C ALA A 135 -1.93 2.49 17.01
N ALA A 136 -2.90 2.86 17.85
CA ALA A 136 -2.65 3.09 19.29
C ALA A 136 -2.24 1.80 20.00
N VAL A 137 -2.86 0.66 19.69
CA VAL A 137 -2.48 -0.66 20.22
C VAL A 137 -1.06 -1.04 19.80
N ILE A 138 -0.73 -0.92 18.52
CA ILE A 138 0.62 -1.23 18.00
C ILE A 138 1.68 -0.37 18.69
N LYS A 139 1.42 0.94 18.83
CA LYS A 139 2.32 1.85 19.57
C LYS A 139 2.48 1.47 21.04
N ALA A 140 1.40 1.12 21.71
CA ALA A 140 1.42 0.74 23.13
C ALA A 140 2.20 -0.57 23.35
N LYS A 141 2.12 -1.52 22.43
CA LYS A 141 2.89 -2.76 22.49
C LYS A 141 4.39 -2.51 22.32
N GLY A 142 4.78 -1.61 21.43
CA GLY A 142 6.19 -1.33 21.11
C GLY A 142 6.95 -2.57 20.64
N ASP A 143 8.24 -2.46 20.39
CA ASP A 143 9.03 -3.56 19.80
C ASP A 143 8.97 -4.86 20.60
N LYS A 144 9.06 -4.77 21.91
CA LYS A 144 9.00 -5.96 22.79
C LYS A 144 7.65 -6.66 22.73
N GLY A 145 6.55 -5.88 22.69
CA GLY A 145 5.21 -6.43 22.66
C GLY A 145 4.80 -6.98 21.29
N MET A 146 5.57 -6.72 20.23
CA MET A 146 5.31 -7.36 18.92
C MET A 146 5.52 -8.88 18.94
N ASP A 147 6.37 -9.38 19.82
CA ASP A 147 6.62 -10.81 19.99
C ASP A 147 5.73 -11.46 21.07
N ASP A 148 4.89 -10.71 21.79
CA ASP A 148 3.93 -11.26 22.74
C ASP A 148 3.05 -12.29 22.05
N LEU A 149 2.81 -13.42 22.72
CA LEU A 149 1.96 -14.48 22.20
C LEU A 149 0.50 -14.24 22.62
N LEU A 150 -0.37 -14.26 21.64
CA LEU A 150 -1.81 -14.29 21.76
C LEU A 150 -2.30 -15.71 21.45
N THR A 151 -3.52 -16.04 21.86
CA THR A 151 -4.19 -17.28 21.43
C THR A 151 -5.16 -16.95 20.32
N ASP A 152 -4.92 -17.47 19.12
CA ASP A 152 -5.83 -17.33 17.98
C ASP A 152 -7.17 -18.01 18.36
N PRO A 153 -8.31 -17.30 18.29
CA PRO A 153 -9.59 -17.81 18.75
C PRO A 153 -10.16 -18.94 17.86
N ASN A 154 -9.74 -19.01 16.59
CA ASN A 154 -10.25 -19.97 15.62
C ASN A 154 -9.41 -21.27 15.63
N THR A 155 -8.09 -21.13 15.67
CA THR A 155 -7.16 -22.26 15.58
C THR A 155 -6.64 -22.74 16.94
N HIS A 156 -6.85 -21.96 17.99
CA HIS A 156 -6.31 -22.15 19.34
C HIS A 156 -4.76 -22.23 19.39
N ARG A 157 -4.09 -21.75 18.36
CA ARG A 157 -2.63 -21.71 18.27
C ARG A 157 -2.10 -20.38 18.81
N PRO A 158 -0.87 -20.39 19.36
CA PRO A 158 -0.20 -19.17 19.69
C PRO A 158 0.14 -18.39 18.40
N VAL A 159 -0.12 -17.08 18.39
CA VAL A 159 0.19 -16.15 17.32
C VAL A 159 0.85 -14.92 17.93
N ARG A 160 1.91 -14.41 17.31
CA ARG A 160 2.54 -13.16 17.80
C ARG A 160 1.64 -11.96 17.48
N VAL A 161 1.72 -10.92 18.31
CA VAL A 161 1.02 -9.66 18.05
C VAL A 161 1.35 -9.11 16.65
N ALA A 162 2.62 -9.17 16.24
CA ALA A 162 3.03 -8.73 14.90
C ALA A 162 2.32 -9.53 13.79
N ASP A 163 2.27 -10.86 13.91
CA ASP A 163 1.64 -11.71 12.89
C ASP A 163 0.13 -11.48 12.84
N ALA A 164 -0.52 -11.30 14.00
CA ALA A 164 -1.93 -10.92 14.07
C ALA A 164 -2.18 -9.54 13.39
N ALA A 165 -1.34 -8.54 13.67
CA ALA A 165 -1.46 -7.23 13.02
C ALA A 165 -1.31 -7.33 11.50
N TYR A 166 -0.34 -8.12 11.00
CA TYR A 166 -0.15 -8.34 9.57
C TYR A 166 -1.33 -9.03 8.91
N SER A 167 -2.00 -9.99 9.58
CA SER A 167 -3.20 -10.64 9.05
C SER A 167 -4.32 -9.63 8.80
N PHE A 168 -4.50 -8.61 9.66
CA PHE A 168 -5.50 -7.57 9.47
C PHE A 168 -5.06 -6.48 8.49
N ILE A 169 -3.76 -6.25 8.33
CA ILE A 169 -3.21 -5.42 7.24
C ILE A 169 -3.49 -6.08 5.89
N GLU A 170 -3.24 -7.38 5.76
CA GLU A 170 -3.52 -8.17 4.57
C GLU A 170 -5.01 -8.16 4.25
N HIS A 171 -5.87 -8.51 5.19
CA HIS A 171 -7.33 -8.46 5.06
C HIS A 171 -7.82 -7.09 4.57
N SER A 172 -7.30 -6.00 5.15
CA SER A 172 -7.60 -4.64 4.70
C SER A 172 -7.11 -4.38 3.26
N GLY A 173 -5.97 -4.97 2.86
CA GLY A 173 -5.42 -4.91 1.51
C GLY A 173 -6.29 -5.64 0.49
N GLU A 174 -6.84 -6.79 0.84
CA GLU A 174 -7.81 -7.53 0.01
C GLU A 174 -9.07 -6.68 -0.24
N HIS A 175 -9.64 -6.07 0.81
CA HIS A 175 -10.80 -5.20 0.67
C HIS A 175 -10.51 -3.92 -0.09
N TYR A 176 -9.31 -3.34 0.06
CA TYR A 176 -8.86 -2.25 -0.78
C TYR A 176 -8.86 -2.64 -2.27
N GLY A 177 -8.35 -3.83 -2.60
CA GLY A 177 -8.36 -4.36 -3.97
C GLY A 177 -9.79 -4.53 -4.51
N GLN A 178 -10.69 -5.08 -3.70
CA GLN A 178 -12.10 -5.22 -4.05
C GLN A 178 -12.74 -3.84 -4.29
N LEU A 179 -12.57 -2.89 -3.38
CA LEU A 179 -13.11 -1.52 -3.53
C LEU A 179 -12.59 -0.80 -4.77
N ALA A 180 -11.35 -1.09 -5.20
CA ALA A 180 -10.82 -0.57 -6.46
C ALA A 180 -11.60 -1.11 -7.68
N VAL A 181 -12.18 -2.32 -7.59
CA VAL A 181 -13.11 -2.85 -8.61
C VAL A 181 -14.42 -2.08 -8.58
N TYR A 182 -14.99 -1.79 -7.40
CA TYR A 182 -16.20 -0.98 -7.26
C TYR A 182 -16.05 0.39 -7.94
N TYR A 183 -14.92 1.06 -7.72
CA TYR A 183 -14.61 2.31 -8.42
C TYR A 183 -14.70 2.15 -9.94
N ARG A 184 -13.99 1.15 -10.48
CA ARG A 184 -13.92 0.94 -11.93
C ARG A 184 -15.26 0.58 -12.55
N VAL A 185 -16.04 -0.27 -11.89
CA VAL A 185 -17.40 -0.64 -12.34
C VAL A 185 -18.34 0.56 -12.26
N ALA A 186 -18.15 1.45 -11.29
CA ALA A 186 -18.89 2.71 -11.20
C ALA A 186 -18.42 3.79 -12.20
N GLY A 187 -17.44 3.49 -13.07
CA GLY A 187 -16.87 4.44 -14.03
C GLY A 187 -15.90 5.46 -13.43
N LEU A 188 -15.35 5.18 -12.24
CA LEU A 188 -14.47 6.07 -11.49
C LEU A 188 -13.02 5.54 -11.46
N VAL A 189 -12.07 6.44 -11.22
CA VAL A 189 -10.66 6.09 -11.00
C VAL A 189 -10.37 6.07 -9.51
N PRO A 190 -9.84 4.96 -8.93
CA PRO A 190 -9.47 4.91 -7.52
C PRO A 190 -8.44 5.99 -7.16
N PRO A 191 -8.48 6.58 -5.94
CA PRO A 191 -7.59 7.68 -5.54
C PRO A 191 -6.10 7.41 -5.80
N GLU A 192 -5.60 6.23 -5.40
CA GLU A 192 -4.18 5.86 -5.58
C GLU A 192 -3.78 5.57 -7.04
N SER A 193 -4.74 5.42 -7.96
CA SER A 193 -4.49 5.22 -9.39
C SER A 193 -4.46 6.54 -10.18
N ARG A 194 -4.68 7.67 -9.53
CA ARG A 194 -4.64 9.00 -10.16
C ARG A 194 -3.22 9.52 -10.24
N PRO A 195 -2.89 10.37 -11.25
CA PRO A 195 -1.60 11.05 -11.29
C PRO A 195 -1.36 11.83 -9.99
N LYS A 196 -0.17 11.68 -9.41
CA LYS A 196 0.22 12.54 -8.27
C LYS A 196 0.41 13.96 -8.77
N LYS A 197 -0.26 14.90 -8.11
CA LYS A 197 -0.10 16.33 -8.40
C LYS A 197 1.22 16.85 -7.87
#